data_3385c2b9b40e9384e24d46b23e94e577
#
_entry.id   3385c2b9b40e9384e24d46b23e94e577
#
_cell.length_a   1.000
_cell.length_b   1.000
_cell.length_c   1.000
_cell.angle_alpha   90.00
_cell.angle_beta   90.00
_cell.angle_gamma   90.00
#
_symmetry.space_group_name_H-M   'P 1'
#
loop_
_entity.id
_entity.type
_entity.pdbx_description
1 polymer ?
#
loop_
_entity_poly.entity_id
_entity_poly.type
_entity_poly.pdbx_seq_one_letter_code
_entity_poly.pdbx_strand_id
1 'polypeptide(L)'
;MPERADFVEQGGYSENWGEVSSRYRQDVNFCCESCRVNLVEYRRLLHTHHVNGNKRDDRFANLKALCIDCHRKQPMHEYMRVKHEDMVLINKLRKQQG
;
A
#
# COMPACT_ATOMS: atom_id res chain seq x y z
N MET A 1 11.72 -22.72 13.92
CA MET A 1 12.34 -22.06 13.12
C MET A 1 12.46 -20.63 13.36
N PRO A 2 12.99 -20.32 14.27
CA PRO A 2 13.20 -18.98 14.67
C PRO A 2 14.03 -18.16 13.71
N GLU A 3 14.75 -18.79 12.86
CA GLU A 3 15.56 -17.99 11.99
C GLU A 3 14.72 -17.15 11.10
N ARG A 4 13.54 -17.61 10.73
CA ARG A 4 12.69 -16.81 9.97
C ARG A 4 12.18 -15.64 10.78
N ALA A 5 11.94 -15.87 12.05
CA ALA A 5 11.54 -14.80 12.92
C ALA A 5 12.63 -13.75 13.02
N ASP A 6 13.87 -14.21 13.12
CA ASP A 6 14.97 -13.28 13.16
C ASP A 6 15.04 -12.44 11.91
N PHE A 7 14.83 -13.07 10.78
CA PHE A 7 14.83 -12.38 9.54
C PHE A 7 13.79 -11.27 9.53
N VAL A 8 12.61 -11.56 10.05
CA VAL A 8 11.55 -10.58 10.13
C VAL A 8 11.93 -9.44 11.06
N GLU A 9 12.61 -9.75 12.14
CA GLU A 9 13.00 -8.73 13.10
C GLU A 9 13.96 -7.72 12.53
N GLN A 10 14.54 -8.00 11.39
CA GLN A 10 15.44 -7.06 10.77
C GLN A 10 14.70 -6.06 9.90
N GLY A 11 13.44 -5.80 10.20
CA GLY A 11 12.70 -4.79 9.51
C GLY A 11 11.73 -5.32 8.46
N GLY A 12 11.56 -6.63 8.42
CA GLY A 12 10.61 -7.22 7.48
C GLY A 12 9.18 -7.10 7.95
N TYR A 13 8.28 -7.53 7.09
CA TYR A 13 6.87 -7.55 7.43
C TYR A 13 6.53 -8.73 8.32
N SER A 14 5.36 -8.68 8.96
CA SER A 14 4.86 -9.79 9.76
C SER A 14 4.63 -11.01 8.87
N GLU A 15 4.59 -12.19 9.48
CA GLU A 15 4.41 -13.42 8.73
C GLU A 15 3.10 -13.45 7.94
N ASN A 16 2.05 -12.90 8.52
CA ASN A 16 0.75 -12.90 7.87
C ASN A 16 0.45 -11.60 7.15
N TRP A 17 1.48 -10.84 6.81
CA TRP A 17 1.29 -9.53 6.19
C TRP A 17 0.48 -9.58 4.90
N GLY A 18 0.73 -10.59 4.06
CA GLY A 18 -0.02 -10.69 2.82
C GLY A 18 -1.52 -10.77 3.05
N GLU A 19 -1.91 -11.54 4.05
CA GLU A 19 -3.30 -11.72 4.41
C GLU A 19 -3.90 -10.44 4.99
N VAL A 20 -3.18 -9.83 5.92
CA VAL A 20 -3.63 -8.60 6.56
C VAL A 20 -3.77 -7.49 5.54
N SER A 21 -2.78 -7.33 4.69
CA SER A 21 -2.78 -6.29 3.67
C SER A 21 -3.95 -6.47 2.69
N SER A 22 -4.17 -7.71 2.26
CA SER A 22 -5.26 -8.01 1.35
C SER A 22 -6.62 -7.69 1.98
N ARG A 23 -6.78 -8.08 3.23
CA ARG A 23 -8.01 -7.84 3.98
C ARG A 23 -8.26 -6.35 4.13
N TYR A 24 -7.22 -5.60 4.46
CA TYR A 24 -7.37 -4.16 4.62
C TYR A 24 -7.79 -3.49 3.32
N ARG A 25 -7.16 -3.89 2.21
CA ARG A 25 -7.52 -3.29 0.93
C ARG A 25 -8.96 -3.60 0.53
N GLN A 26 -9.42 -4.80 0.86
CA GLN A 26 -10.82 -5.14 0.64
C GLN A 26 -11.76 -4.28 1.48
N ASP A 27 -11.39 -4.05 2.72
CA ASP A 27 -12.23 -3.26 3.63
C ASP A 27 -12.40 -1.83 3.16
N VAL A 28 -11.44 -1.28 2.42
CA VAL A 28 -11.56 0.07 1.87
C VAL A 28 -12.02 0.03 0.41
N ASN A 29 -12.53 -1.11 -0.04
CA ASN A 29 -13.07 -1.29 -1.39
C ASN A 29 -12.07 -0.94 -2.47
N PHE A 30 -10.80 -1.23 -2.20
CA PHE A 30 -9.69 -1.00 -3.15
C PHE A 30 -9.57 0.46 -3.58
N CYS A 31 -9.96 1.38 -2.72
CA CYS A 31 -9.83 2.81 -2.99
C CYS A 31 -8.61 3.37 -2.29
N CYS A 32 -7.88 4.23 -3.00
CA CYS A 32 -6.81 4.99 -2.37
C CYS A 32 -7.44 5.94 -1.37
N GLU A 33 -6.96 5.90 -0.12
CA GLU A 33 -7.55 6.72 0.92
C GLU A 33 -7.12 8.18 0.85
N SER A 34 -6.17 8.49 -0.03
CA SER A 34 -5.69 9.84 -0.20
C SER A 34 -6.37 10.53 -1.39
N CYS A 35 -6.28 9.96 -2.59
CA CYS A 35 -6.85 10.60 -3.76
C CYS A 35 -8.18 9.98 -4.21
N ARG A 36 -8.59 8.91 -3.55
CA ARG A 36 -9.90 8.26 -3.76
C ARG A 36 -10.05 7.48 -5.06
N VAL A 37 -8.96 7.29 -5.82
CA VAL A 37 -9.07 6.50 -7.03
C VAL A 37 -9.37 5.05 -6.67
N ASN A 38 -10.31 4.44 -7.38
CA ASN A 38 -10.66 3.04 -7.16
C ASN A 38 -9.80 2.16 -8.04
N LEU A 39 -9.11 1.20 -7.44
CA LEU A 39 -8.17 0.34 -8.13
C LEU A 39 -8.57 -1.13 -8.08
N VAL A 40 -9.87 -1.41 -7.98
CA VAL A 40 -10.32 -2.80 -7.87
C VAL A 40 -9.88 -3.62 -9.08
N GLU A 41 -9.79 -3.01 -10.25
CA GLU A 41 -9.37 -3.70 -11.46
C GLU A 41 -7.86 -3.64 -11.69
N TYR A 42 -7.16 -2.90 -10.86
CA TYR A 42 -5.70 -2.74 -10.95
C TYR A 42 -5.09 -2.80 -9.58
N ARG A 43 -5.41 -3.87 -8.86
CA ARG A 43 -5.07 -4.00 -7.43
C ARG A 43 -3.58 -3.90 -7.14
N ARG A 44 -2.75 -4.27 -8.11
CA ARG A 44 -1.30 -4.18 -7.95
C ARG A 44 -0.82 -2.74 -7.74
N LEU A 45 -1.65 -1.77 -8.13
CA LEU A 45 -1.30 -0.36 -8.01
C LEU A 45 -1.75 0.23 -6.66
N LEU A 46 -2.39 -0.57 -5.82
CA LEU A 46 -2.83 -0.14 -4.49
C LEU A 46 -1.97 -0.83 -3.45
N HIS A 47 -1.26 -0.05 -2.66
CA HIS A 47 -0.39 -0.55 -1.62
C HIS A 47 -0.99 -0.31 -0.25
N THR A 48 -0.63 -1.15 0.72
CA THR A 48 -1.01 -0.92 2.11
C THR A 48 0.21 -0.35 2.83
N HIS A 49 0.04 0.84 3.38
CA HIS A 49 1.13 1.61 3.97
C HIS A 49 1.02 1.58 5.49
N HIS A 50 2.15 1.37 6.17
CA HIS A 50 2.21 1.45 7.63
C HIS A 50 2.46 2.91 7.99
N VAL A 51 1.46 3.55 8.60
CA VAL A 51 1.49 4.99 8.85
C VAL A 51 2.68 5.39 9.72
N ASN A 52 2.97 4.62 10.76
CA ASN A 52 4.10 4.95 11.65
C ASN A 52 5.43 4.39 11.18
N GLY A 53 5.46 3.74 10.01
CA GLY A 53 6.70 3.18 9.48
C GLY A 53 7.10 1.84 10.06
N ASN A 54 6.37 1.34 11.04
CA ASN A 54 6.70 0.06 11.67
C ASN A 54 6.00 -1.06 10.91
N LYS A 55 6.76 -1.80 10.13
CA LYS A 55 6.22 -2.86 9.26
C LYS A 55 5.63 -4.03 10.03
N ARG A 56 5.82 -4.08 11.33
CA ARG A 56 5.26 -5.15 12.15
C ARG A 56 4.02 -4.73 12.90
N ASP A 57 3.64 -3.47 12.80
CA ASP A 57 2.46 -2.96 13.47
C ASP A 57 1.29 -3.01 12.48
N ASP A 58 0.62 -4.15 12.44
CA ASP A 58 -0.42 -4.44 11.45
C ASP A 58 -1.82 -4.08 11.93
N ARG A 59 -1.93 -3.31 13.00
CA ARG A 59 -3.27 -2.87 13.42
C ARG A 59 -3.87 -2.01 12.33
N PHE A 60 -5.14 -2.23 12.05
CA PHE A 60 -5.82 -1.49 10.99
C PHE A 60 -5.73 0.02 11.21
N ALA A 61 -5.71 0.45 12.46
CA ALA A 61 -5.57 1.88 12.76
C ALA A 61 -4.23 2.45 12.29
N ASN A 62 -3.24 1.59 12.05
CA ASN A 62 -1.93 2.02 11.57
C ASN A 62 -1.75 1.81 10.07
N LEU A 63 -2.80 1.40 9.37
CA LEU A 63 -2.69 1.09 7.95
C LEU A 63 -3.42 2.13 7.12
N LYS A 64 -2.97 2.30 5.89
CA LYS A 64 -3.62 3.16 4.92
C LYS A 64 -3.41 2.58 3.54
N ALA A 65 -4.47 2.54 2.75
CA ALA A 65 -4.37 2.07 1.38
C ALA A 65 -4.07 3.26 0.49
N LEU A 66 -2.97 3.19 -0.24
CA LEU A 66 -2.52 4.29 -1.08
C LEU A 66 -2.16 3.78 -2.45
N CYS A 67 -2.58 4.50 -3.50
CA CYS A 67 -2.11 4.17 -4.83
C CYS A 67 -0.60 4.46 -4.87
N ILE A 68 0.08 3.89 -5.86
CA ILE A 68 1.54 4.01 -5.90
C ILE A 68 1.99 5.48 -5.97
N ASP A 69 1.19 6.35 -6.57
CA ASP A 69 1.54 7.76 -6.64
C ASP A 69 1.45 8.43 -5.25
N CYS A 70 0.36 8.20 -4.55
CA CYS A 70 0.19 8.78 -3.21
C CYS A 70 1.16 8.16 -2.21
N HIS A 71 1.47 6.87 -2.39
CA HIS A 71 2.39 6.18 -1.49
C HIS A 71 3.80 6.77 -1.61
N ARG A 72 4.26 7.04 -2.82
CA ARG A 72 5.61 7.59 -3.00
C ARG A 72 5.75 9.00 -2.45
N LYS A 73 4.65 9.68 -2.19
CA LYS A 73 4.68 11.02 -1.63
C LYS A 73 4.76 11.03 -0.10
N GLN A 74 4.72 9.85 0.52
CA GLN A 74 4.84 9.76 1.97
C GLN A 74 6.28 9.96 2.39
N PRO A 75 6.53 10.47 3.60
CA PRO A 75 7.89 10.62 4.09
C PRO A 75 8.65 9.31 4.01
N MET A 76 9.91 9.35 3.64
CA MET A 76 10.79 8.20 3.54
C MET A 76 10.46 7.30 2.35
N HIS A 77 9.54 7.69 1.51
CA HIS A 77 9.17 6.91 0.32
C HIS A 77 9.47 7.65 -0.97
N GLU A 78 10.18 8.77 -0.90
CA GLU A 78 10.47 9.58 -2.07
C GLU A 78 11.29 8.83 -3.12
N TYR A 79 12.02 7.80 -2.69
CA TYR A 79 12.85 7.02 -3.61
C TYR A 79 12.03 6.00 -4.41
N MET A 80 10.76 5.83 -4.10
CA MET A 80 9.92 4.90 -4.85
C MET A 80 9.78 5.35 -6.29
N ARG A 81 10.00 4.41 -7.19
CA ARG A 81 9.87 4.71 -8.62
C ARG A 81 8.54 4.20 -9.12
N VAL A 82 7.88 5.02 -9.91
CA VAL A 82 6.59 4.67 -10.49
C VAL A 82 6.75 4.74 -12.00
N LYS A 83 6.36 3.67 -12.68
CA LYS A 83 6.47 3.64 -14.14
C LYS A 83 5.55 4.67 -14.76
N HIS A 84 6.03 5.27 -15.84
CA HIS A 84 5.24 6.28 -16.55
C HIS A 84 3.86 5.76 -16.93
N GLU A 85 3.81 4.55 -17.46
CA GLU A 85 2.53 3.97 -17.89
C GLU A 85 1.57 3.79 -16.73
N ASP A 86 2.08 3.49 -15.54
CA ASP A 86 1.23 3.36 -14.36
C ASP A 86 0.69 4.70 -13.94
N MET A 87 1.48 5.76 -14.06
CA MET A 87 1.01 7.11 -13.76
C MET A 87 -0.06 7.56 -14.75
N VAL A 88 0.13 7.24 -16.02
CA VAL A 88 -0.85 7.58 -17.03
C VAL A 88 -2.18 6.89 -16.70
N LEU A 89 -2.11 5.60 -16.33
CA LEU A 89 -3.30 4.85 -15.99
C LEU A 89 -4.01 5.43 -14.76
N ILE A 90 -3.25 5.72 -13.71
CA ILE A 90 -3.84 6.27 -12.49
C ILE A 90 -4.51 7.61 -12.77
N ASN A 91 -3.86 8.48 -13.53
CA ASN A 91 -4.44 9.78 -13.85
C ASN A 91 -5.69 9.65 -14.69
N LYS A 92 -5.70 8.68 -15.60
CA LYS A 92 -6.87 8.42 -16.42
C LYS A 92 -8.04 7.96 -15.54
N LEU A 93 -7.77 7.06 -14.61
CA LEU A 93 -8.80 6.58 -13.70
C LEU A 93 -9.33 7.68 -12.81
N ARG A 94 -8.45 8.55 -12.33
CA ARG A 94 -8.86 9.69 -11.52
C ARG A 94 -9.84 10.58 -12.28
N LYS A 95 -9.56 10.80 -13.55
CA LYS A 95 -10.45 11.60 -14.38
C LYS A 95 -11.78 10.94 -14.61
N GLN A 96 -11.77 9.64 -14.88
CA GLN A 96 -12.98 8.89 -15.17
C GLN A 96 -13.89 8.78 -13.96
N GLN A 97 -13.30 8.70 -12.78
CA GLN A 97 -14.04 8.45 -11.55
C GLN A 97 -14.37 9.72 -10.78
N GLY A 98 -13.65 10.80 -11.06
CA GLY A 98 -13.83 12.05 -10.38
C GLY A 98 -14.91 12.92 -10.99
#